data_7ed6abc38a0b53b420b9db7a20160737
#
_entry.id   7ed6abc38a0b53b420b9db7a20160737
#
_cell.length_a   1.000
_cell.length_b   1.000
_cell.length_c   1.000
_cell.angle_alpha   90.00
_cell.angle_beta   90.00
_cell.angle_gamma   90.00
#
_symmetry.space_group_name_H-M   'P 1'
#
loop_
_entity.id
_entity.type
_entity.pdbx_description
1 polymer ?
#
loop_
_entity_poly.entity_id
_entity_poly.type
_entity_poly.pdbx_seq_one_letter_code
_entity_poly.pdbx_strand_id
1 'polypeptide(L)'
;MNKAVLAAGIIVAGVAVFFAYSQFVDLDDLGVPLDDFDFVQTSQDGRVGLDDSAFEVGQVSTVEASNSELSLPDLFTRVEKSVVQITDSAETGQFDSRLGSGFVYDTNGHIITNHHVVNGGGRLDVTFLDGTVYRASLIGSDPFTDLAVLYVEEVPPEKLIPLPLADSSAIRVGEQIAAIGNPFGLSGSMSAGIISGVGRLRPAQEAGDFSIPDVIQTDAPINPGNSGGPLLNLRGEVIGINSAIYSTTGQFAGVGFAIPSNTIDKVVPSLITTGSFQHPWLGVAGRDMTPGIADRLGLEEPRGFLVMEVVAGSPAAAAGIRGGDEDATIDGMPVKLGGDVIVGVDNQTVRKIDDILVYLQREKTVGDELQLTILRDGQEMNVAAVLGARPSQQETP
;
A
#
# COMPACT_ATOMS: atom_id res chain seq x y z
N MET A 1 -26.99 22.00 21.30
CA MET A 1 -25.81 22.15 20.45
C MET A 1 -25.64 23.63 20.16
N ASN A 2 -24.51 24.21 20.51
CA ASN A 2 -24.33 25.66 20.54
C ASN A 2 -24.25 26.23 19.10
N LYS A 3 -25.08 27.19 18.74
CA LYS A 3 -25.16 27.79 17.40
C LYS A 3 -23.81 28.32 16.88
N ALA A 4 -22.89 28.68 17.77
CA ALA A 4 -21.53 29.11 17.45
C ALA A 4 -20.64 28.00 16.88
N VAL A 5 -20.86 26.74 17.27
CA VAL A 5 -20.07 25.58 16.75
C VAL A 5 -20.54 25.23 15.33
N LEU A 6 -21.82 25.48 15.02
CA LEU A 6 -22.37 25.28 13.67
C LEU A 6 -21.84 26.33 12.68
N ALA A 7 -21.66 27.56 13.12
CA ALA A 7 -21.14 28.64 12.27
C ALA A 7 -19.66 28.47 11.93
N ALA A 8 -18.83 27.97 12.89
CA ALA A 8 -17.42 27.71 12.64
C ALA A 8 -17.20 26.53 11.65
N GLY A 9 -18.10 25.53 11.67
CA GLY A 9 -18.04 24.38 10.71
C GLY A 9 -18.41 24.80 9.27
N ILE A 10 -19.21 25.84 9.10
CA ILE A 10 -19.66 26.34 7.79
C ILE A 10 -18.56 27.18 7.10
N ILE A 11 -17.75 27.90 7.88
CA ILE A 11 -16.61 28.68 7.33
C ILE A 11 -15.52 27.80 6.72
N VAL A 12 -15.36 26.58 7.22
CA VAL A 12 -14.37 25.61 6.74
C VAL A 12 -14.85 24.83 5.50
N ALA A 13 -16.17 24.81 5.21
CA ALA A 13 -16.76 23.98 4.15
C ALA A 13 -16.93 24.68 2.78
N GLY A 14 -16.49 25.92 2.63
CA GLY A 14 -16.40 26.59 1.32
C GLY A 14 -17.66 27.43 0.93
N VAL A 15 -17.41 28.43 0.09
CA VAL A 15 -18.32 29.52 -0.34
C VAL A 15 -19.66 29.00 -0.91
N ALA A 16 -19.71 27.82 -1.53
CA ALA A 16 -20.93 27.27 -2.12
C ALA A 16 -21.97 26.83 -1.08
N VAL A 17 -21.53 26.36 0.10
CA VAL A 17 -22.42 25.97 1.21
C VAL A 17 -22.94 27.19 1.94
N PHE A 18 -22.14 28.27 1.98
CA PHE A 18 -22.52 29.53 2.60
C PHE A 18 -23.73 30.20 1.88
N PHE A 19 -23.73 30.20 0.53
CA PHE A 19 -24.83 30.77 -0.26
C PHE A 19 -26.15 30.00 -0.14
N ALA A 20 -26.10 28.69 0.02
CA ALA A 20 -27.30 27.87 0.20
C ALA A 20 -27.92 28.03 1.60
N TYR A 21 -27.12 28.37 2.61
CA TYR A 21 -27.55 28.48 3.99
C TYR A 21 -28.01 29.91 4.37
N SER A 22 -27.53 30.97 3.67
CA SER A 22 -27.88 32.34 3.90
C SER A 22 -29.37 32.66 3.61
N GLN A 23 -30.08 31.78 2.91
CA GLN A 23 -31.52 31.89 2.65
C GLN A 23 -32.39 31.46 3.85
N PHE A 24 -31.79 30.86 4.89
CA PHE A 24 -32.51 30.24 6.01
C PHE A 24 -32.09 30.76 7.41
N VAL A 25 -31.08 31.63 7.50
CA VAL A 25 -30.57 32.15 8.77
C VAL A 25 -30.45 33.68 8.68
N ASP A 26 -31.17 34.42 9.56
CA ASP A 26 -31.02 35.86 9.69
C ASP A 26 -29.66 36.14 10.34
N LEU A 27 -28.75 36.78 9.61
CA LEU A 27 -27.37 37.04 10.04
C LEU A 27 -27.25 38.13 11.09
N ASP A 28 -28.28 38.97 11.22
CA ASP A 28 -28.32 40.04 12.22
C ASP A 28 -28.36 39.50 13.67
N ASP A 29 -28.78 38.27 13.85
CA ASP A 29 -28.86 37.58 15.15
C ASP A 29 -27.52 37.02 15.67
N LEU A 30 -26.45 37.07 14.85
CA LEU A 30 -25.13 36.46 15.19
C LEU A 30 -24.10 37.48 15.70
N GLY A 31 -24.39 38.80 15.64
CA GLY A 31 -23.54 39.87 16.20
C GLY A 31 -22.13 39.94 15.60
N VAL A 32 -21.94 39.54 14.35
CA VAL A 32 -20.65 39.62 13.63
C VAL A 32 -20.64 40.92 12.81
N PRO A 33 -19.72 41.88 13.08
CA PRO A 33 -19.59 43.06 12.27
C PRO A 33 -19.13 42.70 10.85
N LEU A 34 -19.87 43.16 9.84
CA LEU A 34 -19.55 42.89 8.42
C LEU A 34 -18.57 43.90 7.81
N ASP A 35 -18.07 44.85 8.62
CA ASP A 35 -17.24 45.95 8.13
C ASP A 35 -15.78 45.59 7.79
N ASP A 36 -15.36 44.38 8.09
CA ASP A 36 -13.97 43.91 7.85
C ASP A 36 -13.80 43.00 6.61
N PHE A 37 -14.82 42.84 5.77
CA PHE A 37 -14.70 42.08 4.53
C PHE A 37 -14.65 42.99 3.31
N ASP A 38 -13.45 43.27 2.81
CA ASP A 38 -13.25 43.92 1.52
C ASP A 38 -13.67 42.94 0.38
N PHE A 39 -14.92 43.09 -0.08
CA PHE A 39 -15.33 42.46 -1.33
C PHE A 39 -14.78 43.24 -2.50
N VAL A 40 -13.87 42.66 -3.27
CA VAL A 40 -13.46 43.19 -4.57
C VAL A 40 -14.70 43.26 -5.47
N GLN A 41 -15.22 44.46 -5.68
CA GLN A 41 -16.27 44.71 -6.66
C GLN A 41 -15.70 44.52 -8.06
N THR A 42 -16.07 43.42 -8.71
CA THR A 42 -15.82 43.27 -10.17
C THR A 42 -16.78 44.21 -10.91
N SER A 43 -16.23 45.23 -11.55
CA SER A 43 -16.98 46.08 -12.47
C SER A 43 -17.48 45.25 -13.67
N GLN A 44 -18.67 45.52 -14.15
CA GLN A 44 -19.36 44.82 -15.27
C GLN A 44 -18.67 44.93 -16.62
N ASP A 45 -17.50 45.57 -16.75
CA ASP A 45 -16.81 45.81 -18.02
C ASP A 45 -15.51 45.03 -18.19
N GLY A 46 -15.38 43.86 -17.65
CA GLY A 46 -14.43 42.76 -18.06
C GLY A 46 -13.04 43.10 -18.64
N ARG A 47 -12.50 44.34 -18.39
CA ARG A 47 -11.17 44.74 -18.84
C ARG A 47 -10.35 45.21 -17.64
N VAL A 48 -9.51 44.31 -17.12
CA VAL A 48 -8.39 44.70 -16.28
C VAL A 48 -7.31 45.22 -17.22
N GLY A 49 -7.08 46.56 -17.21
CA GLY A 49 -5.94 47.15 -17.89
C GLY A 49 -4.67 46.75 -17.14
N LEU A 50 -3.94 45.80 -17.68
CA LEU A 50 -2.56 45.51 -17.27
C LEU A 50 -1.66 46.47 -18.03
N ASP A 51 -0.82 47.20 -17.27
CA ASP A 51 0.24 48.05 -17.81
C ASP A 51 1.28 47.17 -18.49
N ASP A 52 1.46 47.32 -19.81
CA ASP A 52 2.26 46.46 -20.72
C ASP A 52 3.77 46.66 -20.54
N SER A 53 4.27 47.31 -19.46
CA SER A 53 5.66 47.71 -19.40
C SER A 53 6.57 46.94 -18.44
N ALA A 54 6.15 45.79 -17.85
CA ALA A 54 6.96 45.15 -16.80
C ALA A 54 7.10 43.63 -16.81
N PHE A 55 6.78 42.90 -17.89
CA PHE A 55 7.11 41.49 -17.99
C PHE A 55 7.79 41.15 -19.32
N GLU A 56 9.14 41.20 -19.37
CA GLU A 56 9.89 40.39 -20.30
C GLU A 56 9.66 38.92 -19.95
N VAL A 57 8.80 38.26 -20.72
CA VAL A 57 8.70 36.79 -20.68
C VAL A 57 9.98 36.25 -21.30
N GLY A 58 10.92 35.88 -20.43
CA GLY A 58 12.07 35.07 -20.84
C GLY A 58 11.55 33.86 -21.61
N GLN A 59 12.11 33.60 -22.79
CA GLN A 59 11.80 32.39 -23.57
C GLN A 59 12.06 31.19 -22.67
N VAL A 60 10.98 30.55 -22.20
CA VAL A 60 11.03 29.22 -21.58
C VAL A 60 11.46 28.28 -22.72
N SER A 61 12.74 27.92 -22.73
CA SER A 61 13.22 26.82 -23.56
C SER A 61 12.41 25.59 -23.18
N THR A 62 11.47 25.19 -24.01
CA THR A 62 10.82 23.89 -23.91
C THR A 62 11.88 22.84 -24.11
N VAL A 63 12.38 22.25 -23.01
CA VAL A 63 13.10 20.99 -23.06
C VAL A 63 12.10 20.00 -23.61
N GLU A 64 12.31 19.53 -24.84
CA GLU A 64 11.54 18.44 -25.41
C GLU A 64 11.71 17.22 -24.51
N ALA A 65 10.74 16.98 -23.65
CA ALA A 65 10.67 15.78 -22.82
C ALA A 65 10.28 14.61 -23.71
N SER A 66 11.24 13.80 -24.10
CA SER A 66 11.06 12.56 -24.85
C SER A 66 10.45 11.42 -24.03
N ASN A 67 9.78 11.73 -22.91
CA ASN A 67 8.96 10.84 -22.10
C ASN A 67 7.79 11.64 -21.52
N SER A 68 6.86 12.06 -22.37
CA SER A 68 5.71 12.85 -21.96
C SER A 68 4.80 12.01 -21.04
N GLU A 69 4.62 12.48 -19.80
CA GLU A 69 3.57 12.01 -18.93
C GLU A 69 2.22 12.23 -19.61
N LEU A 70 1.33 11.23 -19.49
CA LEU A 70 -0.01 11.29 -20.05
C LEU A 70 -0.91 12.15 -19.14
N SER A 71 -1.91 12.82 -19.75
CA SER A 71 -3.01 13.32 -18.95
C SER A 71 -3.81 12.16 -18.36
N LEU A 72 -4.50 12.36 -17.23
CA LEU A 72 -5.31 11.31 -16.61
C LEU A 72 -6.36 10.70 -17.57
N PRO A 73 -7.08 11.48 -18.41
CA PRO A 73 -7.99 10.90 -19.41
C PRO A 73 -7.28 10.03 -20.45
N ASP A 74 -6.10 10.45 -20.95
CA ASP A 74 -5.33 9.68 -21.91
C ASP A 74 -4.75 8.41 -21.29
N LEU A 75 -4.26 8.52 -20.04
CA LEU A 75 -3.81 7.38 -19.27
C LEU A 75 -4.92 6.34 -19.09
N PHE A 76 -6.12 6.77 -18.69
CA PHE A 76 -7.27 5.88 -18.53
C PHE A 76 -7.61 5.15 -19.83
N THR A 77 -7.78 5.89 -20.92
CA THR A 77 -8.09 5.32 -22.25
C THR A 77 -7.04 4.31 -22.72
N ARG A 78 -5.77 4.55 -22.38
CA ARG A 78 -4.66 3.66 -22.75
C ARG A 78 -4.71 2.32 -22.00
N VAL A 79 -5.11 2.31 -20.72
CA VAL A 79 -4.93 1.14 -19.83
C VAL A 79 -6.24 0.42 -19.47
N GLU A 80 -7.42 1.03 -19.66
CA GLU A 80 -8.71 0.48 -19.24
C GLU A 80 -8.99 -0.93 -19.80
N LYS A 81 -8.54 -1.23 -21.03
CA LYS A 81 -8.71 -2.54 -21.68
C LYS A 81 -7.90 -3.65 -21.02
N SER A 82 -6.87 -3.29 -20.28
CA SER A 82 -5.98 -4.23 -19.57
C SER A 82 -6.50 -4.56 -18.18
N VAL A 83 -7.49 -3.82 -17.66
CA VAL A 83 -8.03 -3.97 -16.31
C VAL A 83 -9.34 -4.74 -16.36
N VAL A 84 -9.44 -5.78 -15.56
CA VAL A 84 -10.58 -6.70 -15.53
C VAL A 84 -11.27 -6.66 -14.16
N GLN A 85 -12.58 -7.04 -14.15
CA GLN A 85 -13.27 -7.39 -12.91
C GLN A 85 -13.03 -8.86 -12.60
N ILE A 86 -12.88 -9.16 -11.31
CA ILE A 86 -12.83 -10.53 -10.81
C ILE A 86 -14.01 -10.74 -9.86
N THR A 87 -14.72 -11.84 -10.07
CA THR A 87 -15.81 -12.29 -9.19
C THR A 87 -15.47 -13.66 -8.64
N ASP A 88 -15.43 -13.79 -7.31
CA ASP A 88 -15.35 -15.06 -6.59
C ASP A 88 -16.74 -15.37 -6.03
N SER A 89 -17.45 -16.31 -6.66
CA SER A 89 -18.83 -16.65 -6.33
C SER A 89 -18.87 -17.89 -5.45
N ALA A 90 -19.34 -17.77 -4.21
CA ALA A 90 -19.51 -18.90 -3.30
C ALA A 90 -20.43 -19.99 -3.90
N GLU A 91 -20.07 -21.27 -3.75
CA GLU A 91 -20.84 -22.39 -4.28
C GLU A 91 -22.22 -22.57 -3.61
N THR A 92 -22.46 -21.96 -2.45
CA THR A 92 -23.63 -22.20 -1.60
C THR A 92 -24.85 -21.33 -1.89
N GLY A 93 -24.86 -20.56 -2.99
CA GLY A 93 -26.05 -19.82 -3.44
C GLY A 93 -26.53 -18.69 -2.52
N GLN A 94 -25.80 -18.35 -1.48
CA GLN A 94 -25.98 -17.13 -0.72
C GLN A 94 -25.22 -15.98 -1.39
N PHE A 95 -25.75 -14.76 -1.27
CA PHE A 95 -25.28 -13.51 -1.90
C PHE A 95 -23.90 -13.02 -1.44
N ASP A 96 -22.94 -13.91 -1.23
CA ASP A 96 -21.61 -13.62 -0.69
C ASP A 96 -20.57 -13.76 -1.81
N SER A 97 -20.77 -13.04 -2.93
CA SER A 97 -19.76 -12.93 -3.96
C SER A 97 -18.77 -11.84 -3.62
N ARG A 98 -17.48 -12.18 -3.61
CA ARG A 98 -16.41 -11.18 -3.51
C ARG A 98 -16.17 -10.57 -4.88
N LEU A 99 -15.99 -9.26 -4.89
CA LEU A 99 -15.69 -8.48 -6.08
C LEU A 99 -14.37 -7.78 -5.91
N GLY A 100 -13.53 -7.84 -6.94
CA GLY A 100 -12.28 -7.12 -7.02
C GLY A 100 -11.91 -6.83 -8.47
N SER A 101 -10.73 -6.32 -8.66
CA SER A 101 -10.11 -6.06 -9.96
C SER A 101 -8.89 -6.94 -10.17
N GLY A 102 -8.43 -6.97 -11.39
CA GLY A 102 -7.14 -7.53 -11.79
C GLY A 102 -6.66 -6.81 -13.03
N PHE A 103 -5.48 -7.19 -13.50
CA PHE A 103 -4.99 -6.72 -14.79
C PHE A 103 -4.23 -7.80 -15.54
N VAL A 104 -4.20 -7.67 -16.86
CA VAL A 104 -3.51 -8.61 -17.75
C VAL A 104 -2.00 -8.49 -17.51
N TYR A 105 -1.38 -9.61 -17.11
CA TYR A 105 0.05 -9.69 -16.84
C TYR A 105 0.85 -10.01 -18.11
N ASP A 106 0.36 -10.97 -18.89
CA ASP A 106 1.01 -11.42 -20.13
C ASP A 106 0.01 -11.81 -21.21
N THR A 107 0.53 -12.14 -22.38
CA THR A 107 -0.27 -12.59 -23.54
C THR A 107 -0.65 -14.07 -23.47
N ASN A 108 -0.26 -14.78 -22.41
CA ASN A 108 -0.60 -16.20 -22.20
C ASN A 108 -1.92 -16.40 -21.45
N GLY A 109 -2.54 -15.31 -20.95
CA GLY A 109 -3.80 -15.38 -20.20
C GLY A 109 -3.63 -15.30 -18.70
N HIS A 110 -2.48 -14.91 -18.19
CA HIS A 110 -2.27 -14.68 -16.77
C HIS A 110 -2.83 -13.30 -16.36
N ILE A 111 -3.64 -13.31 -15.31
CA ILE A 111 -4.23 -12.13 -14.67
C ILE A 111 -3.70 -12.04 -13.25
N ILE A 112 -3.19 -10.88 -12.86
CA ILE A 112 -2.74 -10.63 -11.48
C ILE A 112 -3.85 -9.93 -10.71
N THR A 113 -4.00 -10.31 -9.44
CA THR A 113 -4.92 -9.72 -8.48
C THR A 113 -4.40 -9.89 -7.04
N ASN A 114 -5.19 -9.50 -6.05
CA ASN A 114 -4.88 -9.80 -4.65
C ASN A 114 -5.35 -11.19 -4.22
N HIS A 115 -4.62 -11.79 -3.28
CA HIS A 115 -5.00 -13.05 -2.65
C HIS A 115 -6.38 -12.96 -1.99
N HIS A 116 -6.66 -11.88 -1.22
CA HIS A 116 -7.94 -11.72 -0.52
C HIS A 116 -9.15 -11.60 -1.46
N VAL A 117 -8.96 -11.26 -2.74
CA VAL A 117 -10.04 -11.23 -3.75
C VAL A 117 -10.48 -12.63 -4.14
N VAL A 118 -9.58 -13.63 -4.13
CA VAL A 118 -9.78 -14.97 -4.70
C VAL A 118 -9.75 -16.10 -3.66
N ASN A 119 -9.63 -15.81 -2.37
CA ASN A 119 -9.50 -16.82 -1.32
C ASN A 119 -10.85 -17.33 -0.77
N GLY A 120 -11.97 -17.00 -1.42
CA GLY A 120 -13.31 -17.47 -1.05
C GLY A 120 -13.57 -18.94 -1.37
N GLY A 121 -12.74 -19.56 -2.22
CA GLY A 121 -12.85 -20.96 -2.60
C GLY A 121 -14.02 -21.25 -3.55
N GLY A 122 -14.62 -20.20 -4.12
CA GLY A 122 -15.73 -20.32 -5.06
C GLY A 122 -15.30 -20.37 -6.51
N ARG A 123 -16.30 -20.15 -7.38
CA ARG A 123 -16.09 -20.06 -8.82
C ARG A 123 -15.50 -18.69 -9.18
N LEU A 124 -14.37 -18.70 -9.87
CA LEU A 124 -13.71 -17.48 -10.34
C LEU A 124 -14.12 -17.17 -11.78
N ASP A 125 -14.65 -15.97 -11.98
CA ASP A 125 -14.99 -15.42 -13.28
C ASP A 125 -14.24 -14.08 -13.48
N VAL A 126 -13.72 -13.88 -14.70
CA VAL A 126 -13.01 -12.64 -15.10
C VAL A 126 -13.85 -11.96 -16.18
N THR A 127 -14.22 -10.70 -15.94
CA THR A 127 -15.01 -9.90 -16.89
C THR A 127 -14.12 -8.81 -17.49
N PHE A 128 -13.98 -8.81 -18.80
CA PHE A 128 -13.27 -7.79 -19.56
C PHE A 128 -14.13 -6.54 -19.77
N LEU A 129 -13.52 -5.43 -20.20
CA LEU A 129 -14.18 -4.13 -20.39
C LEU A 129 -15.39 -4.17 -21.32
N ASP A 130 -15.41 -5.07 -22.32
CA ASP A 130 -16.52 -5.22 -23.25
C ASP A 130 -17.69 -6.07 -22.69
N GLY A 131 -17.61 -6.45 -21.40
CA GLY A 131 -18.62 -7.27 -20.71
C GLY A 131 -18.49 -8.76 -20.96
N THR A 132 -17.50 -9.22 -21.75
CA THR A 132 -17.28 -10.65 -21.96
C THR A 132 -16.71 -11.30 -20.69
N VAL A 133 -17.32 -12.42 -20.28
CA VAL A 133 -16.95 -13.16 -19.08
C VAL A 133 -16.23 -14.45 -19.44
N TYR A 134 -15.07 -14.69 -18.82
CA TYR A 134 -14.32 -15.94 -18.95
C TYR A 134 -14.18 -16.63 -17.61
N ARG A 135 -14.21 -17.95 -17.61
CA ARG A 135 -13.87 -18.77 -16.44
C ARG A 135 -12.38 -18.64 -16.18
N ALA A 136 -12.01 -18.45 -14.91
CA ALA A 136 -10.63 -18.43 -14.49
C ALA A 136 -10.31 -19.58 -13.54
N SER A 137 -9.04 -20.00 -13.56
CA SER A 137 -8.46 -20.95 -12.62
C SER A 137 -7.40 -20.22 -11.76
N LEU A 138 -7.44 -20.43 -10.45
CA LEU A 138 -6.37 -19.97 -9.55
C LEU A 138 -5.17 -20.89 -9.75
N ILE A 139 -4.04 -20.35 -10.25
CA ILE A 139 -2.81 -21.12 -10.46
C ILE A 139 -1.77 -20.94 -9.36
N GLY A 140 -1.83 -19.84 -8.63
CA GLY A 140 -0.98 -19.62 -7.47
C GLY A 140 -1.43 -18.42 -6.67
N SER A 141 -1.17 -18.46 -5.37
CA SER A 141 -1.44 -17.33 -4.49
C SER A 141 -0.47 -17.28 -3.31
N ASP A 142 -0.28 -16.09 -2.79
CA ASP A 142 0.62 -15.81 -1.68
C ASP A 142 -0.05 -14.86 -0.68
N PRO A 143 -0.49 -15.37 0.48
CA PRO A 143 -1.12 -14.57 1.51
C PRO A 143 -0.15 -13.58 2.18
N PHE A 144 1.18 -13.84 2.13
CA PHE A 144 2.18 -12.98 2.77
C PHE A 144 2.45 -11.69 2.01
N THR A 145 2.20 -11.67 0.70
CA THR A 145 2.27 -10.46 -0.14
C THR A 145 0.90 -10.01 -0.64
N ASP A 146 -0.17 -10.75 -0.33
CA ASP A 146 -1.52 -10.51 -0.84
C ASP A 146 -1.60 -10.55 -2.37
N LEU A 147 -0.82 -11.44 -3.02
CA LEU A 147 -0.80 -11.63 -4.47
C LEU A 147 -1.46 -12.93 -4.89
N ALA A 148 -2.12 -12.93 -6.04
CA ALA A 148 -2.64 -14.12 -6.70
C ALA A 148 -2.52 -14.00 -8.22
N VAL A 149 -2.39 -15.15 -8.88
CA VAL A 149 -2.37 -15.27 -10.33
C VAL A 149 -3.50 -16.20 -10.76
N LEU A 150 -4.33 -15.66 -11.64
CA LEU A 150 -5.38 -16.40 -12.33
C LEU A 150 -4.94 -16.72 -13.75
N TYR A 151 -5.45 -17.81 -14.28
CA TYR A 151 -5.33 -18.17 -15.68
C TYR A 151 -6.71 -18.21 -16.34
N VAL A 152 -6.87 -17.52 -17.46
CA VAL A 152 -8.08 -17.51 -18.27
C VAL A 152 -7.83 -18.20 -19.61
N GLU A 153 -8.67 -19.19 -19.93
CA GLU A 153 -8.55 -19.96 -21.16
C GLU A 153 -9.38 -19.32 -22.30
N GLU A 154 -8.96 -19.57 -23.53
CA GLU A 154 -9.71 -19.24 -24.76
C GLU A 154 -10.03 -17.74 -24.91
N VAL A 155 -9.25 -16.87 -24.28
CA VAL A 155 -9.38 -15.42 -24.46
C VAL A 155 -8.73 -15.01 -25.78
N PRO A 156 -9.44 -14.25 -26.65
CA PRO A 156 -8.85 -13.73 -27.88
C PRO A 156 -7.59 -12.89 -27.60
N PRO A 157 -6.50 -13.08 -28.37
CA PRO A 157 -5.23 -12.38 -28.13
C PRO A 157 -5.33 -10.85 -28.08
N GLU A 158 -6.28 -10.27 -28.82
CA GLU A 158 -6.52 -8.83 -28.85
C GLU A 158 -7.05 -8.25 -27.52
N LYS A 159 -7.54 -9.10 -26.60
CA LYS A 159 -7.97 -8.72 -25.26
C LYS A 159 -6.85 -8.86 -24.22
N LEU A 160 -5.84 -9.65 -24.51
CA LEU A 160 -4.70 -9.88 -23.64
C LEU A 160 -3.66 -8.78 -23.86
N ILE A 161 -3.91 -7.59 -23.33
CA ILE A 161 -3.04 -6.41 -23.43
C ILE A 161 -2.30 -6.25 -22.12
N PRO A 162 -1.02 -6.69 -22.01
CA PRO A 162 -0.27 -6.61 -20.76
C PRO A 162 0.07 -5.16 -20.38
N LEU A 163 0.07 -4.85 -19.09
CA LEU A 163 0.61 -3.60 -18.58
C LEU A 163 2.09 -3.77 -18.22
N PRO A 164 2.96 -2.83 -18.64
CA PRO A 164 4.37 -2.87 -18.26
C PRO A 164 4.54 -2.59 -16.77
N LEU A 165 5.45 -3.31 -16.10
CA LEU A 165 5.87 -3.02 -14.73
C LEU A 165 6.97 -1.96 -14.73
N ALA A 166 6.87 -0.96 -13.86
CA ALA A 166 7.94 -0.02 -13.56
C ALA A 166 8.81 -0.56 -12.41
N ASP A 167 10.01 -0.02 -12.25
CA ASP A 167 10.83 -0.25 -11.07
C ASP A 167 10.29 0.57 -9.88
N SER A 168 9.64 -0.11 -8.93
CA SER A 168 9.10 0.54 -7.75
C SER A 168 10.16 0.98 -6.73
N SER A 169 11.43 0.63 -6.90
CA SER A 169 12.52 1.17 -6.07
C SER A 169 12.87 2.61 -6.44
N ALA A 170 12.52 3.05 -7.65
CA ALA A 170 12.80 4.39 -8.16
C ALA A 170 11.70 5.42 -7.83
N ILE A 171 10.54 4.98 -7.32
CA ILE A 171 9.43 5.88 -7.00
C ILE A 171 9.73 6.78 -5.80
N ARG A 172 9.17 7.99 -5.79
CA ARG A 172 9.41 8.98 -4.74
C ARG A 172 8.10 9.50 -4.16
N VAL A 173 8.12 9.82 -2.88
CA VAL A 173 7.01 10.51 -2.21
C VAL A 173 6.73 11.84 -2.91
N GLY A 174 5.43 12.10 -3.19
CA GLY A 174 4.96 13.27 -3.93
C GLY A 174 4.74 13.04 -5.42
N GLU A 175 5.16 11.91 -6.00
CA GLU A 175 4.87 11.59 -7.41
C GLU A 175 3.39 11.31 -7.61
N GLN A 176 2.83 11.85 -8.70
CA GLN A 176 1.43 11.64 -9.09
C GLN A 176 1.22 10.21 -9.57
N ILE A 177 0.09 9.64 -9.17
CA ILE A 177 -0.31 8.28 -9.51
C ILE A 177 -1.81 8.18 -9.79
N ALA A 178 -2.21 7.10 -10.45
CA ALA A 178 -3.60 6.73 -10.64
C ALA A 178 -3.83 5.28 -10.21
N ALA A 179 -4.86 5.07 -9.39
CA ALA A 179 -5.36 3.74 -9.05
C ALA A 179 -6.55 3.43 -9.96
N ILE A 180 -6.53 2.27 -10.62
CA ILE A 180 -7.60 1.84 -11.53
C ILE A 180 -8.21 0.54 -11.03
N GLY A 181 -9.52 0.42 -11.20
CA GLY A 181 -10.27 -0.79 -10.98
C GLY A 181 -11.44 -0.91 -11.93
N ASN A 182 -12.07 -2.07 -11.93
CA ASN A 182 -13.29 -2.33 -12.71
C ASN A 182 -14.37 -2.98 -11.82
N PRO A 183 -14.90 -2.26 -10.81
CA PRO A 183 -15.80 -2.83 -9.80
C PRO A 183 -17.14 -3.33 -10.34
N PHE A 184 -17.54 -2.90 -11.53
CA PHE A 184 -18.85 -3.24 -12.10
C PHE A 184 -18.76 -4.00 -13.43
N GLY A 185 -17.57 -4.33 -13.93
CA GLY A 185 -17.36 -5.09 -15.15
C GLY A 185 -17.75 -4.40 -16.47
N LEU A 186 -18.33 -3.20 -16.41
CA LEU A 186 -18.86 -2.49 -17.58
C LEU A 186 -18.14 -1.17 -17.85
N SER A 187 -17.48 -0.61 -16.84
CA SER A 187 -16.71 0.63 -16.96
C SER A 187 -15.65 0.66 -15.87
N GLY A 188 -14.41 0.87 -16.27
CA GLY A 188 -13.33 1.09 -15.33
C GLY A 188 -13.58 2.32 -14.48
N SER A 189 -13.07 2.32 -13.26
CA SER A 189 -13.01 3.52 -12.40
C SER A 189 -11.56 3.88 -12.14
N MET A 190 -11.31 5.19 -12.10
CA MET A 190 -10.00 5.76 -11.79
C MET A 190 -10.11 6.67 -10.57
N SER A 191 -9.17 6.56 -9.66
CA SER A 191 -8.87 7.57 -8.66
C SER A 191 -7.43 8.02 -8.82
N ALA A 192 -7.14 9.28 -8.50
CA ALA A 192 -5.81 9.85 -8.62
C ALA A 192 -5.36 10.44 -7.27
N GLY A 193 -4.07 10.46 -7.04
CA GLY A 193 -3.44 11.00 -5.85
C GLY A 193 -1.93 11.03 -6.03
N ILE A 194 -1.23 10.94 -4.90
CA ILE A 194 0.23 10.90 -4.87
C ILE A 194 0.74 9.69 -4.07
N ILE A 195 2.00 9.37 -4.25
CA ILE A 195 2.74 8.51 -3.33
C ILE A 195 2.94 9.26 -2.02
N SER A 196 2.33 8.78 -0.92
CA SER A 196 2.43 9.37 0.41
C SER A 196 3.55 8.76 1.26
N GLY A 197 4.02 7.56 0.90
CA GLY A 197 5.11 6.86 1.57
C GLY A 197 5.54 5.61 0.85
N VAL A 198 6.77 5.17 1.10
CA VAL A 198 7.36 3.94 0.55
C VAL A 198 8.02 3.13 1.67
N GLY A 199 8.19 1.83 1.47
CA GLY A 199 8.84 0.97 2.47
C GLY A 199 8.05 0.90 3.77
N ARG A 200 6.71 0.91 3.70
CA ARG A 200 5.83 0.84 4.87
C ARG A 200 5.49 -0.61 5.18
N LEU A 201 5.12 -0.86 6.42
CA LEU A 201 4.49 -2.10 6.83
C LEU A 201 2.96 -1.87 6.85
N ARG A 202 2.21 -2.66 6.08
CA ARG A 202 0.75 -2.73 6.23
C ARG A 202 0.46 -3.66 7.40
N PRO A 203 -0.12 -3.16 8.51
CA PRO A 203 -0.48 -4.02 9.64
C PRO A 203 -1.49 -5.09 9.24
N ALA A 204 -1.45 -6.23 9.92
CA ALA A 204 -2.54 -7.20 9.89
C ALA A 204 -3.85 -6.55 10.33
N GLN A 205 -4.95 -6.82 9.63
CA GLN A 205 -6.26 -6.23 9.94
C GLN A 205 -7.08 -7.13 10.86
N GLU A 206 -6.88 -8.44 10.74
CA GLU A 206 -7.60 -9.45 11.52
C GLU A 206 -6.63 -10.39 12.26
N ALA A 207 -7.14 -11.10 13.26
CA ALA A 207 -6.37 -12.14 13.94
C ALA A 207 -6.05 -13.29 12.95
N GLY A 208 -4.77 -13.54 12.73
CA GLY A 208 -4.30 -14.53 11.75
C GLY A 208 -3.80 -13.94 10.44
N ASP A 209 -4.08 -12.66 10.16
CA ASP A 209 -3.49 -11.94 9.04
C ASP A 209 -2.01 -11.66 9.29
N PHE A 210 -1.29 -11.50 8.18
CA PHE A 210 0.11 -11.08 8.21
C PHE A 210 0.25 -9.59 7.93
N SER A 211 1.23 -8.99 8.59
CA SER A 211 1.70 -7.67 8.17
C SER A 211 2.45 -7.81 6.85
N ILE A 212 2.08 -7.02 5.85
CA ILE A 212 2.72 -7.03 4.53
C ILE A 212 3.80 -5.96 4.52
N PRO A 213 5.08 -6.36 4.36
CA PRO A 213 6.18 -5.40 4.30
C PRO A 213 6.27 -4.72 2.94
N ASP A 214 6.99 -3.60 2.93
CA ASP A 214 7.38 -2.86 1.74
C ASP A 214 6.22 -2.31 0.91
N VAL A 215 5.07 -1.98 1.52
CA VAL A 215 3.96 -1.41 0.76
C VAL A 215 4.17 0.06 0.42
N ILE A 216 3.58 0.48 -0.70
CA ILE A 216 3.42 1.87 -1.12
C ILE A 216 2.19 2.43 -0.41
N GLN A 217 2.34 3.58 0.24
CA GLN A 217 1.23 4.35 0.79
C GLN A 217 0.81 5.45 -0.20
N THR A 218 -0.50 5.64 -0.38
CA THR A 218 -1.07 6.67 -1.25
C THR A 218 -2.29 7.33 -0.61
N ASP A 219 -2.59 8.56 -1.03
CA ASP A 219 -3.83 9.26 -0.72
C ASP A 219 -4.88 9.15 -1.85
N ALA A 220 -4.54 8.48 -2.96
CA ALA A 220 -5.54 8.10 -3.96
C ALA A 220 -6.64 7.24 -3.31
N PRO A 221 -7.92 7.57 -3.48
CA PRO A 221 -9.01 6.78 -2.92
C PRO A 221 -8.99 5.32 -3.41
N ILE A 222 -8.64 4.40 -2.50
CA ILE A 222 -8.80 2.97 -2.70
C ILE A 222 -10.12 2.57 -2.04
N ASN A 223 -11.00 1.94 -2.78
CA ASN A 223 -12.31 1.49 -2.31
C ASN A 223 -12.54 0.03 -2.72
N PRO A 224 -13.49 -0.68 -2.09
CA PRO A 224 -13.90 -2.01 -2.56
C PRO A 224 -14.20 -2.00 -4.06
N GLY A 225 -13.57 -2.92 -4.78
CA GLY A 225 -13.60 -2.99 -6.24
C GLY A 225 -12.34 -2.49 -6.96
N ASN A 226 -11.53 -1.60 -6.36
CA ASN A 226 -10.22 -1.26 -6.89
C ASN A 226 -9.11 -2.25 -6.45
N SER A 227 -9.35 -3.00 -5.36
CA SER A 227 -8.40 -4.01 -4.86
C SER A 227 -8.09 -5.04 -5.95
N GLY A 228 -6.82 -5.33 -6.15
CA GLY A 228 -6.27 -6.18 -7.22
C GLY A 228 -6.03 -5.46 -8.55
N GLY A 229 -6.57 -4.26 -8.74
CA GLY A 229 -6.29 -3.43 -9.91
C GLY A 229 -4.93 -2.74 -9.81
N PRO A 230 -4.40 -2.20 -10.94
CA PRO A 230 -3.09 -1.58 -10.97
C PRO A 230 -3.06 -0.20 -10.30
N LEU A 231 -1.94 0.12 -9.63
CA LEU A 231 -1.50 1.46 -9.31
C LEU A 231 -0.49 1.88 -10.36
N LEU A 232 -0.74 2.98 -11.05
CA LEU A 232 0.02 3.41 -12.23
C LEU A 232 0.74 4.74 -12.01
N ASN A 233 1.92 4.89 -12.62
CA ASN A 233 2.50 6.21 -12.86
C ASN A 233 1.85 6.87 -14.09
N LEU A 234 2.17 8.15 -14.35
CA LEU A 234 1.59 8.88 -15.49
C LEU A 234 2.14 8.43 -16.85
N ARG A 235 3.06 7.48 -16.91
CA ARG A 235 3.50 6.83 -18.18
C ARG A 235 2.67 5.59 -18.53
N GLY A 236 1.74 5.17 -17.63
CA GLY A 236 0.92 3.97 -17.79
C GLY A 236 1.64 2.69 -17.39
N GLU A 237 2.69 2.80 -16.61
CA GLU A 237 3.43 1.66 -16.07
C GLU A 237 2.93 1.33 -14.66
N VAL A 238 2.82 0.05 -14.34
CA VAL A 238 2.40 -0.44 -13.02
C VAL A 238 3.52 -0.25 -12.02
N ILE A 239 3.29 0.57 -11.00
CA ILE A 239 4.18 0.74 -9.85
C ILE A 239 3.76 -0.12 -8.67
N GLY A 240 2.54 -0.68 -8.71
CA GLY A 240 2.03 -1.58 -7.68
C GLY A 240 0.61 -2.08 -7.96
N ILE A 241 0.07 -2.87 -7.03
CA ILE A 241 -1.30 -3.37 -7.02
C ILE A 241 -2.05 -2.75 -5.85
N ASN A 242 -3.20 -2.13 -6.11
CA ASN A 242 -4.09 -1.61 -5.07
C ASN A 242 -4.53 -2.77 -4.16
N SER A 243 -4.29 -2.68 -2.85
CA SER A 243 -4.60 -3.78 -1.94
C SER A 243 -5.69 -3.41 -0.94
N ALA A 244 -5.43 -2.47 -0.05
CA ALA A 244 -6.31 -2.22 1.08
C ALA A 244 -6.28 -0.75 1.51
N ILE A 245 -7.26 -0.38 2.33
CA ILE A 245 -7.29 0.90 3.04
C ILE A 245 -6.91 0.67 4.51
N TYR A 246 -6.28 1.66 5.14
CA TYR A 246 -6.20 1.71 6.59
C TYR A 246 -7.47 2.39 7.12
N SER A 247 -8.38 1.59 7.67
CA SER A 247 -9.67 2.12 8.10
C SER A 247 -10.23 1.34 9.27
N THR A 248 -10.69 2.04 10.30
CA THR A 248 -11.42 1.47 11.43
C THR A 248 -12.93 1.35 11.15
N THR A 249 -13.41 1.98 10.06
CA THR A 249 -14.82 2.04 9.69
C THR A 249 -15.14 1.30 8.38
N GLY A 250 -14.12 0.75 7.70
CA GLY A 250 -14.25 0.15 6.37
C GLY A 250 -14.36 1.18 5.24
N GLN A 251 -14.28 2.49 5.53
CA GLN A 251 -14.30 3.56 4.53
C GLN A 251 -12.91 4.17 4.37
N PHE A 252 -12.58 4.63 3.16
CA PHE A 252 -11.32 5.32 2.89
C PHE A 252 -11.19 6.58 3.77
N ALA A 253 -10.10 6.67 4.51
CA ALA A 253 -9.80 7.76 5.44
C ALA A 253 -8.53 8.54 5.05
N GLY A 254 -8.19 8.59 3.75
CA GLY A 254 -7.00 9.28 3.25
C GLY A 254 -5.73 8.44 3.24
N VAL A 255 -5.81 7.14 3.55
CA VAL A 255 -4.65 6.22 3.53
C VAL A 255 -5.01 4.94 2.80
N GLY A 256 -4.39 4.73 1.65
CA GLY A 256 -4.43 3.51 0.86
C GLY A 256 -3.06 2.85 0.78
N PHE A 257 -3.04 1.55 0.51
CA PHE A 257 -1.82 0.77 0.34
C PHE A 257 -1.84 0.01 -0.98
N ALA A 258 -0.66 -0.12 -1.58
CA ALA A 258 -0.44 -0.95 -2.76
C ALA A 258 0.81 -1.82 -2.59
N ILE A 259 0.77 -3.02 -3.16
CA ILE A 259 1.91 -3.94 -3.23
C ILE A 259 2.84 -3.47 -4.36
N PRO A 260 4.14 -3.26 -4.12
CA PRO A 260 5.05 -2.73 -5.13
C PRO A 260 5.24 -3.64 -6.35
N SER A 261 5.50 -3.05 -7.50
CA SER A 261 5.79 -3.81 -8.75
C SER A 261 7.01 -4.72 -8.65
N ASN A 262 8.06 -4.34 -7.90
CA ASN A 262 9.22 -5.21 -7.69
C ASN A 262 8.85 -6.47 -6.88
N THR A 263 7.84 -6.38 -6.00
CA THR A 263 7.29 -7.57 -5.33
C THR A 263 6.54 -8.45 -6.31
N ILE A 264 5.81 -7.88 -7.28
CA ILE A 264 5.16 -8.63 -8.36
C ILE A 264 6.21 -9.40 -9.18
N ASP A 265 7.26 -8.69 -9.63
CA ASP A 265 8.34 -9.26 -10.44
C ASP A 265 9.05 -10.41 -9.72
N LYS A 266 9.22 -10.30 -8.40
CA LYS A 266 9.87 -11.32 -7.55
C LYS A 266 8.99 -12.55 -7.31
N VAL A 267 7.69 -12.37 -7.07
CA VAL A 267 6.78 -13.40 -6.55
C VAL A 267 6.02 -14.12 -7.67
N VAL A 268 5.48 -13.38 -8.64
CA VAL A 268 4.57 -13.89 -9.67
C VAL A 268 5.16 -15.03 -10.52
N PRO A 269 6.42 -14.99 -10.95
CA PRO A 269 7.01 -16.12 -11.70
C PRO A 269 6.96 -17.46 -10.94
N SER A 270 7.14 -17.44 -9.61
CA SER A 270 6.99 -18.64 -8.78
C SER A 270 5.54 -19.07 -8.64
N LEU A 271 4.59 -18.12 -8.51
CA LEU A 271 3.17 -18.46 -8.49
C LEU A 271 2.72 -19.13 -9.78
N ILE A 272 3.23 -18.68 -10.93
CA ILE A 272 2.93 -19.29 -12.24
C ILE A 272 3.52 -20.69 -12.36
N THR A 273 4.75 -20.90 -11.88
CA THR A 273 5.48 -22.16 -12.13
C THR A 273 5.24 -23.23 -11.07
N THR A 274 5.07 -22.85 -9.81
CA THR A 274 5.00 -23.77 -8.66
C THR A 274 3.74 -23.59 -7.80
N GLY A 275 2.93 -22.56 -8.08
CA GLY A 275 1.72 -22.25 -7.32
C GLY A 275 1.94 -21.50 -6.01
N SER A 276 3.18 -21.34 -5.57
CA SER A 276 3.52 -20.70 -4.29
C SER A 276 4.87 -19.98 -4.34
N PHE A 277 5.11 -19.09 -3.37
CA PHE A 277 6.40 -18.42 -3.19
C PHE A 277 6.92 -18.69 -1.77
N GLN A 278 8.22 -18.97 -1.67
CA GLN A 278 8.88 -19.21 -0.38
C GLN A 278 9.53 -17.92 0.13
N HIS A 279 9.00 -17.39 1.24
CA HIS A 279 9.53 -16.20 1.87
C HIS A 279 10.74 -16.48 2.76
N PRO A 280 11.80 -15.64 2.72
CA PRO A 280 12.91 -15.75 3.65
C PRO A 280 12.44 -15.45 5.08
N TRP A 281 12.90 -16.25 6.02
CA TRP A 281 12.49 -16.20 7.41
C TRP A 281 13.66 -16.40 8.36
N LEU A 282 13.68 -15.61 9.45
CA LEU A 282 14.70 -15.69 10.50
C LEU A 282 14.24 -16.48 11.72
N GLY A 283 12.97 -16.35 12.11
CA GLY A 283 12.39 -17.09 13.23
C GLY A 283 12.58 -16.43 14.59
N VAL A 284 12.37 -15.12 14.65
CA VAL A 284 12.34 -14.32 15.87
C VAL A 284 10.99 -13.68 16.06
N ALA A 285 10.58 -13.51 17.33
CA ALA A 285 9.45 -12.67 17.72
C ALA A 285 9.92 -11.68 18.79
N GLY A 286 9.35 -10.48 18.79
CA GLY A 286 9.82 -9.46 19.70
C GLY A 286 9.08 -8.14 19.56
N ARG A 287 9.76 -7.06 19.90
CA ARG A 287 9.18 -5.73 19.97
C ARG A 287 10.19 -4.66 19.58
N ASP A 288 9.69 -3.60 18.95
CA ASP A 288 10.49 -2.41 18.71
C ASP A 288 10.91 -1.76 20.00
N MET A 289 12.12 -1.21 20.02
CA MET A 289 12.65 -0.49 21.16
C MET A 289 11.82 0.76 21.43
N THR A 290 11.39 0.92 22.71
CA THR A 290 10.79 2.16 23.21
C THR A 290 11.76 2.85 24.18
N PRO A 291 11.56 4.15 24.50
CA PRO A 291 12.36 4.81 25.54
C PRO A 291 12.36 4.03 26.87
N GLY A 292 11.20 3.52 27.31
CA GLY A 292 11.11 2.74 28.54
C GLY A 292 11.90 1.43 28.51
N ILE A 293 11.95 0.75 27.35
CA ILE A 293 12.76 -0.47 27.17
C ILE A 293 14.26 -0.10 27.15
N ALA A 294 14.63 0.97 26.40
CA ALA A 294 16.02 1.42 26.33
C ALA A 294 16.57 1.81 27.73
N ASP A 295 15.81 2.59 28.49
CA ASP A 295 16.17 2.96 29.87
C ASP A 295 16.37 1.72 30.75
N ARG A 296 15.49 0.72 30.65
CA ARG A 296 15.58 -0.52 31.44
C ARG A 296 16.80 -1.37 31.05
N LEU A 297 17.23 -1.32 29.79
CA LEU A 297 18.42 -2.02 29.29
C LEU A 297 19.71 -1.17 29.42
N GLY A 298 19.62 0.08 29.88
CA GLY A 298 20.77 1.01 30.00
C GLY A 298 21.32 1.46 28.65
N LEU A 299 20.47 1.53 27.61
CA LEU A 299 20.84 1.98 26.26
C LEU A 299 20.54 3.47 26.09
N GLU A 300 21.45 4.20 25.42
CA GLU A 300 21.32 5.65 25.21
C GLU A 300 20.23 6.00 24.20
N GLU A 301 19.98 5.11 23.20
CA GLU A 301 19.05 5.36 22.12
C GLU A 301 17.98 4.24 22.04
N PRO A 302 16.68 4.59 21.93
CA PRO A 302 15.60 3.62 21.75
C PRO A 302 15.51 3.19 20.27
N ARG A 303 16.52 2.48 19.77
CA ARG A 303 16.54 1.96 18.41
C ARG A 303 16.82 0.47 18.37
N GLY A 304 16.25 -0.21 17.39
CA GLY A 304 16.43 -1.64 17.16
C GLY A 304 15.19 -2.45 17.49
N PHE A 305 15.33 -3.75 17.37
CA PHE A 305 14.28 -4.74 17.62
C PHE A 305 14.72 -5.70 18.73
N LEU A 306 14.04 -5.64 19.87
CA LEU A 306 14.29 -6.54 21.00
C LEU A 306 13.72 -7.93 20.68
N VAL A 307 14.56 -8.96 20.66
CA VAL A 307 14.19 -10.34 20.48
C VAL A 307 13.64 -10.88 21.81
N MET A 308 12.34 -11.11 21.87
CA MET A 308 11.67 -11.66 23.06
C MET A 308 11.60 -13.18 23.01
N GLU A 309 11.45 -13.73 21.79
CA GLU A 309 11.35 -15.16 21.53
C GLU A 309 12.14 -15.56 20.29
N VAL A 310 12.76 -16.75 20.35
CA VAL A 310 13.39 -17.42 19.20
C VAL A 310 12.67 -18.73 18.98
N VAL A 311 12.16 -18.92 17.75
CA VAL A 311 11.44 -20.16 17.41
C VAL A 311 12.43 -21.32 17.39
N ALA A 312 12.09 -22.41 18.06
CA ALA A 312 12.93 -23.60 18.11
C ALA A 312 13.16 -24.19 16.70
N GLY A 313 14.41 -24.55 16.39
CA GLY A 313 14.79 -25.05 15.06
C GLY A 313 14.85 -24.02 13.95
N SER A 314 14.62 -22.72 14.25
CA SER A 314 14.71 -21.64 13.28
C SER A 314 16.16 -21.28 12.91
N PRO A 315 16.38 -20.53 11.81
CA PRO A 315 17.65 -19.91 11.49
C PRO A 315 18.26 -19.09 12.62
N ALA A 316 17.44 -18.31 13.33
CA ALA A 316 17.89 -17.53 14.48
C ALA A 316 18.41 -18.43 15.63
N ALA A 317 17.72 -19.55 15.91
CA ALA A 317 18.17 -20.52 16.92
C ALA A 317 19.50 -21.17 16.50
N ALA A 318 19.63 -21.55 15.22
CA ALA A 318 20.87 -22.12 14.67
C ALA A 318 22.03 -21.13 14.71
N ALA A 319 21.77 -19.83 14.49
CA ALA A 319 22.74 -18.76 14.57
C ALA A 319 23.11 -18.35 16.02
N GLY A 320 22.42 -18.89 17.04
CA GLY A 320 22.67 -18.58 18.44
C GLY A 320 22.14 -17.21 18.89
N ILE A 321 21.13 -16.69 18.22
CA ILE A 321 20.36 -15.51 18.68
C ILE A 321 19.62 -15.91 19.96
N ARG A 322 19.53 -14.97 20.93
CA ARG A 322 18.92 -15.19 22.23
C ARG A 322 17.61 -14.45 22.36
N GLY A 323 16.57 -15.14 22.81
CA GLY A 323 15.33 -14.54 23.28
C GLY A 323 15.44 -14.09 24.74
N GLY A 324 14.49 -13.25 25.19
CA GLY A 324 14.40 -12.82 26.56
C GLY A 324 13.94 -13.93 27.49
N ASP A 325 14.42 -13.90 28.75
CA ASP A 325 14.11 -14.85 29.82
C ASP A 325 13.55 -14.17 31.08
N GLU A 326 13.61 -12.84 31.19
CA GLU A 326 13.06 -12.05 32.28
C GLU A 326 11.73 -11.40 31.89
N ASP A 327 10.63 -11.82 32.49
CA ASP A 327 9.33 -11.18 32.26
C ASP A 327 9.25 -9.82 32.97
N ALA A 328 8.87 -8.79 32.23
CA ALA A 328 8.69 -7.43 32.73
C ALA A 328 7.43 -6.79 32.16
N THR A 329 6.97 -5.71 32.78
CA THR A 329 5.94 -4.83 32.24
C THR A 329 6.52 -3.44 32.10
N ILE A 330 6.60 -2.93 30.88
CA ILE A 330 7.16 -1.61 30.54
C ILE A 330 6.09 -0.84 29.77
N ASP A 331 5.79 0.38 30.19
CA ASP A 331 4.75 1.23 29.60
C ASP A 331 3.36 0.53 29.50
N GLY A 332 3.06 -0.33 30.49
CA GLY A 332 1.81 -1.12 30.54
C GLY A 332 1.77 -2.31 29.58
N MET A 333 2.87 -2.64 28.91
CA MET A 333 2.97 -3.76 27.98
C MET A 333 3.89 -4.86 28.48
N PRO A 334 3.54 -6.15 28.28
CA PRO A 334 4.42 -7.26 28.61
C PRO A 334 5.63 -7.27 27.70
N VAL A 335 6.82 -7.44 28.27
CA VAL A 335 8.11 -7.52 27.59
C VAL A 335 8.93 -8.63 28.21
N LYS A 336 9.67 -9.41 27.43
CA LYS A 336 10.71 -10.31 27.92
C LYS A 336 12.08 -9.66 27.68
N LEU A 337 12.79 -9.37 28.76
CA LEU A 337 14.13 -8.79 28.75
C LEU A 337 15.21 -9.89 28.75
N GLY A 338 16.49 -9.50 28.51
CA GLY A 338 17.63 -10.41 28.46
C GLY A 338 17.89 -11.00 27.05
N GLY A 339 17.02 -10.73 26.10
CA GLY A 339 17.23 -11.10 24.69
C GLY A 339 18.15 -10.13 23.94
N ASP A 340 18.63 -10.55 22.79
CA ASP A 340 19.42 -9.72 21.87
C ASP A 340 18.57 -8.56 21.34
N VAL A 341 19.24 -7.43 21.07
CA VAL A 341 18.61 -6.32 20.35
C VAL A 341 19.24 -6.26 18.95
N ILE A 342 18.45 -6.51 17.90
CA ILE A 342 18.93 -6.40 16.50
C ILE A 342 18.97 -4.91 16.15
N VAL A 343 20.17 -4.38 15.84
CA VAL A 343 20.41 -2.99 15.48
C VAL A 343 20.91 -2.81 14.05
N GLY A 344 21.23 -3.91 13.35
CA GLY A 344 21.65 -3.88 11.96
C GLY A 344 21.42 -5.21 11.23
N VAL A 345 21.21 -5.12 9.90
CA VAL A 345 21.17 -6.24 8.94
C VAL A 345 21.98 -5.87 7.71
N ASP A 346 22.99 -6.70 7.34
CA ASP A 346 23.88 -6.49 6.18
C ASP A 346 24.35 -5.04 6.01
N ASN A 347 24.86 -4.43 7.08
CA ASN A 347 25.28 -3.04 7.15
C ASN A 347 24.16 -1.98 7.04
N GLN A 348 22.89 -2.38 7.00
CA GLN A 348 21.76 -1.47 7.11
C GLN A 348 21.36 -1.30 8.58
N THR A 349 21.15 -0.06 9.00
CA THR A 349 20.72 0.24 10.37
C THR A 349 19.27 -0.22 10.58
N VAL A 350 19.03 -0.98 11.64
CA VAL A 350 17.70 -1.37 12.10
C VAL A 350 17.24 -0.44 13.21
N ARG A 351 16.13 0.26 12.97
CA ARG A 351 15.47 1.12 13.97
C ARG A 351 14.26 0.41 14.58
N LYS A 352 13.62 -0.45 13.79
CA LYS A 352 12.40 -1.19 14.15
C LYS A 352 12.25 -2.43 13.27
N ILE A 353 11.25 -3.27 13.57
CA ILE A 353 10.97 -4.51 12.81
C ILE A 353 10.71 -4.26 11.33
N ASP A 354 10.09 -3.13 10.98
CA ASP A 354 9.80 -2.79 9.57
C ASP A 354 11.09 -2.78 8.73
N ASP A 355 12.20 -2.23 9.26
CA ASP A 355 13.47 -2.15 8.53
C ASP A 355 14.00 -3.56 8.20
N ILE A 356 13.83 -4.53 9.11
CA ILE A 356 14.21 -5.94 8.89
C ILE A 356 13.31 -6.58 7.82
N LEU A 357 11.98 -6.45 7.97
CA LEU A 357 11.01 -7.12 7.09
C LEU A 357 11.08 -6.57 5.66
N VAL A 358 11.21 -5.25 5.50
CA VAL A 358 11.39 -4.60 4.19
C VAL A 358 12.69 -5.04 3.54
N TYR A 359 13.79 -5.10 4.31
CA TYR A 359 15.08 -5.57 3.81
C TYR A 359 15.01 -7.02 3.33
N LEU A 360 14.44 -7.93 4.12
CA LEU A 360 14.25 -9.33 3.74
C LEU A 360 13.40 -9.47 2.48
N GLN A 361 12.30 -8.69 2.38
CA GLN A 361 11.41 -8.72 1.23
C GLN A 361 12.12 -8.27 -0.06
N ARG A 362 12.93 -7.21 0.01
CA ARG A 362 13.61 -6.66 -1.16
C ARG A 362 14.83 -7.46 -1.59
N GLU A 363 15.71 -7.78 -0.64
CA GLU A 363 17.10 -8.13 -0.90
C GLU A 363 17.41 -9.62 -0.68
N LYS A 364 16.53 -10.39 -0.02
CA LYS A 364 16.84 -11.75 0.40
C LYS A 364 15.89 -12.79 -0.17
N THR A 365 16.44 -14.02 -0.30
CA THR A 365 15.71 -15.25 -0.63
C THR A 365 16.01 -16.34 0.39
N VAL A 366 15.28 -17.45 0.34
CA VAL A 366 15.54 -18.62 1.17
C VAL A 366 16.91 -19.19 0.84
N GLY A 367 17.72 -19.47 1.87
CA GLY A 367 19.09 -19.96 1.75
C GLY A 367 20.16 -18.88 1.76
N ASP A 368 19.80 -17.60 1.64
CA ASP A 368 20.75 -16.50 1.72
C ASP A 368 21.28 -16.33 3.14
N GLU A 369 22.54 -15.94 3.25
CA GLU A 369 23.16 -15.52 4.50
C GLU A 369 22.73 -14.08 4.84
N LEU A 370 22.37 -13.85 6.11
CA LEU A 370 22.05 -12.56 6.68
C LEU A 370 23.03 -12.25 7.81
N GLN A 371 23.76 -11.15 7.69
CA GLN A 371 24.63 -10.64 8.76
C GLN A 371 23.81 -9.76 9.70
N LEU A 372 23.68 -10.19 10.95
CA LEU A 372 22.98 -9.44 11.99
C LEU A 372 23.99 -8.70 12.85
N THR A 373 23.80 -7.39 13.04
CA THR A 373 24.46 -6.65 14.12
C THR A 373 23.52 -6.62 15.31
N ILE A 374 23.94 -7.19 16.42
CA ILE A 374 23.12 -7.29 17.64
C ILE A 374 23.83 -6.63 18.84
N LEU A 375 23.03 -6.15 19.78
CA LEU A 375 23.51 -5.82 21.13
C LEU A 375 23.14 -6.96 22.06
N ARG A 376 24.17 -7.56 22.71
CA ARG A 376 24.05 -8.61 23.70
C ARG A 376 24.81 -8.19 24.97
N ASP A 377 24.13 -8.13 26.08
CA ASP A 377 24.73 -7.68 27.36
C ASP A 377 25.44 -6.32 27.25
N GLY A 378 24.87 -5.40 26.44
CA GLY A 378 25.42 -4.07 26.16
C GLY A 378 26.62 -4.04 25.20
N GLN A 379 27.01 -5.17 24.63
CA GLN A 379 28.12 -5.27 23.66
C GLN A 379 27.59 -5.54 22.24
N GLU A 380 28.10 -4.80 21.28
CA GLU A 380 27.80 -5.01 19.87
C GLU A 380 28.60 -6.19 19.32
N MET A 381 27.92 -7.08 18.57
CA MET A 381 28.52 -8.21 17.91
C MET A 381 27.80 -8.56 16.61
N ASN A 382 28.52 -9.22 15.69
CA ASN A 382 27.98 -9.69 14.43
C ASN A 382 27.70 -11.17 14.51
N VAL A 383 26.53 -11.57 13.99
CA VAL A 383 26.07 -12.97 13.94
C VAL A 383 25.54 -13.25 12.52
N ALA A 384 26.04 -14.32 11.90
CA ALA A 384 25.54 -14.76 10.60
C ALA A 384 24.41 -15.80 10.78
N ALA A 385 23.32 -15.62 10.04
CA ALA A 385 22.21 -16.57 9.98
C ALA A 385 21.90 -16.93 8.52
N VAL A 386 21.67 -18.21 8.24
CA VAL A 386 21.19 -18.65 6.92
C VAL A 386 19.66 -18.71 6.95
N LEU A 387 19.03 -17.89 6.11
CA LEU A 387 17.56 -17.73 6.10
C LEU A 387 16.86 -19.03 5.66
N GLY A 388 15.84 -19.43 6.40
CA GLY A 388 14.97 -20.55 6.06
C GLY A 388 13.73 -20.11 5.31
N ALA A 389 12.93 -21.07 4.86
CA ALA A 389 11.58 -20.81 4.37
C ALA A 389 10.64 -20.52 5.55
N ARG A 390 9.79 -19.50 5.41
CA ARG A 390 8.75 -19.21 6.38
C ARG A 390 7.77 -20.37 6.47
N PRO A 391 7.44 -20.88 7.67
CA PRO A 391 6.46 -21.94 7.83
C PRO A 391 5.07 -21.51 7.34
N SER A 392 4.31 -22.44 6.72
CA SER A 392 2.90 -22.22 6.40
C SER A 392 2.06 -22.11 7.68
N GLN A 393 0.90 -21.45 7.60
CA GLN A 393 0.01 -21.32 8.78
C GLN A 393 -0.42 -22.66 9.41
N GLN A 394 -0.39 -23.75 8.64
CA GLN A 394 -0.76 -25.08 9.10
C GLN A 394 0.34 -25.77 9.94
N GLU A 395 1.57 -25.23 9.93
CA GLU A 395 2.73 -25.84 10.61
C GLU A 395 3.15 -25.08 11.88
N THR A 396 2.44 -24.01 12.25
CA THR A 396 2.74 -23.28 13.49
C THR A 396 2.05 -24.00 14.65
N PRO A 397 2.82 -24.55 15.61
CA PRO A 397 2.28 -25.35 16.74
C PRO A 397 1.47 -24.50 17.72
#